data_78c5edc1c1897456095421accc5207d2
#
_entry.id   78c5edc1c1897456095421accc5207d2
#
_cell.length_a   1.000
_cell.length_b   1.000
_cell.length_c   1.000
_cell.angle_alpha   90.00
_cell.angle_beta   90.00
_cell.angle_gamma   90.00
#
_symmetry.space_group_name_H-M   'P 1'
#
loop_
_entity.id
_entity.type
_entity.pdbx_description
1 polymer ?
#
loop_
_entity_poly.entity_id
_entity_poly.type
_entity_poly.pdbx_seq_one_letter_code
_entity_poly.pdbx_strand_id
1 'polypeptide(L)'
;MAVTSDVITIVPVNEEQNLMLVVGSTLPIWRPYLKQFSVTRDTYLATGEVVYGELKNPREIAITQALKYFNAPYLWGGRTPFGIDCSGFTQMVYKLNGYKLLRDASQQATQGTVLSFIEESEPGDLAFFDNDEGQIVHVGIILKDNYIIHAHGKVRIDRLDHSGIYNVYKNIHSHKLRVIKKII
;
A
#
# COMPACT_ATOMS: atom_id res chain seq x y z
N MET A 1 9.73 5.42 -13.44
CA MET A 1 9.05 4.09 -13.48
C MET A 1 7.55 4.34 -13.62
N ALA A 2 6.90 3.75 -14.65
CA ALA A 2 5.44 3.85 -14.83
C ALA A 2 4.74 2.65 -14.20
N VAL A 3 3.61 2.88 -13.55
CA VAL A 3 2.78 1.84 -12.91
C VAL A 3 1.30 2.08 -13.17
N THR A 4 0.51 0.98 -13.25
CA THR A 4 -0.94 1.07 -13.36
C THR A 4 -1.57 1.63 -12.09
N SER A 5 -2.58 2.47 -12.22
CA SER A 5 -3.30 3.10 -11.10
C SER A 5 -4.72 2.55 -10.91
N ASP A 6 -5.33 1.99 -11.94
CA ASP A 6 -6.63 1.33 -11.81
C ASP A 6 -6.53 0.02 -11.04
N VAL A 7 -7.59 -0.36 -10.32
CA VAL A 7 -7.63 -1.62 -9.55
C VAL A 7 -7.36 -2.80 -10.48
N ILE A 8 -7.97 -2.81 -11.65
CA ILE A 8 -7.75 -3.77 -12.73
C ILE A 8 -7.71 -3.02 -14.07
N THR A 9 -6.71 -3.33 -14.88
CA THR A 9 -6.60 -2.86 -16.27
C THR A 9 -6.57 -4.05 -17.20
N ILE A 10 -7.47 -4.11 -18.16
CA ILE A 10 -7.51 -5.15 -19.22
C ILE A 10 -6.77 -4.62 -20.43
N VAL A 11 -5.73 -5.32 -20.85
CA VAL A 11 -4.93 -4.99 -22.02
C VAL A 11 -5.14 -6.05 -23.08
N PRO A 12 -5.78 -5.72 -24.22
CA PRO A 12 -5.94 -6.66 -25.33
C PRO A 12 -4.58 -7.12 -25.87
N VAL A 13 -4.41 -8.42 -26.04
CA VAL A 13 -3.25 -9.04 -26.69
C VAL A 13 -3.57 -9.36 -28.14
N ASN A 14 -4.72 -9.98 -28.36
CA ASN A 14 -5.31 -10.28 -29.67
C ASN A 14 -6.84 -10.42 -29.51
N GLU A 15 -7.54 -10.93 -30.54
CA GLU A 15 -9.01 -11.07 -30.54
C GLU A 15 -9.53 -12.02 -29.44
N GLU A 16 -8.71 -12.98 -28.99
CA GLU A 16 -9.12 -14.02 -28.03
C GLU A 16 -8.47 -13.87 -26.66
N GLN A 17 -7.41 -13.07 -26.53
CA GLN A 17 -6.60 -13.03 -25.32
C GLN A 17 -6.44 -11.61 -24.77
N ASN A 18 -6.53 -11.53 -23.45
CA ASN A 18 -6.29 -10.31 -22.69
C ASN A 18 -5.22 -10.53 -21.61
N LEU A 19 -4.41 -9.52 -21.38
CA LEU A 19 -3.51 -9.43 -20.25
C LEU A 19 -4.20 -8.61 -19.15
N MET A 20 -4.34 -9.17 -17.98
CA MET A 20 -4.88 -8.47 -16.82
C MET A 20 -3.74 -7.90 -15.98
N LEU A 21 -3.73 -6.59 -15.82
CA LEU A 21 -2.82 -5.87 -14.93
C LEU A 21 -3.59 -5.39 -13.70
N VAL A 22 -2.97 -5.50 -12.55
CA VAL A 22 -3.54 -5.00 -11.29
C VAL A 22 -2.87 -3.68 -10.89
N VAL A 23 -3.52 -2.92 -10.02
CA VAL A 23 -3.00 -1.69 -9.45
C VAL A 23 -1.57 -1.87 -8.93
N GLY A 24 -0.69 -0.95 -9.31
CA GLY A 24 0.73 -1.00 -8.96
C GLY A 24 1.59 -1.93 -9.84
N SER A 25 1.04 -2.55 -10.89
CA SER A 25 1.84 -3.28 -11.89
C SER A 25 2.81 -2.34 -12.58
N THR A 26 4.08 -2.71 -12.63
CA THR A 26 5.09 -1.94 -13.36
C THR A 26 4.95 -2.15 -14.85
N LEU A 27 5.02 -1.08 -15.63
CA LEU A 27 5.00 -1.08 -17.08
C LEU A 27 6.43 -0.93 -17.62
N PRO A 28 7.09 -2.04 -18.04
CA PRO A 28 8.45 -1.99 -18.54
C PRO A 28 8.53 -1.27 -19.88
N ILE A 29 9.65 -0.61 -20.16
CA ILE A 29 9.93 0.09 -21.43
C ILE A 29 8.75 1.00 -21.83
N TRP A 30 8.24 1.78 -20.86
CA TRP A 30 7.09 2.64 -21.04
C TRP A 30 7.36 3.78 -22.03
N ARG A 31 6.46 3.96 -23.00
CA ARG A 31 6.45 5.03 -23.99
C ARG A 31 5.21 5.91 -23.81
N PRO A 32 5.34 7.03 -23.07
CA PRO A 32 4.17 7.82 -22.63
C PRO A 32 3.32 8.37 -23.76
N TYR A 33 3.94 8.89 -24.84
CA TYR A 33 3.21 9.46 -25.96
C TYR A 33 2.38 8.43 -26.76
N LEU A 34 2.82 7.18 -26.77
CA LEU A 34 2.13 6.08 -27.45
C LEU A 34 1.25 5.27 -26.49
N LYS A 35 1.31 5.56 -25.20
CA LYS A 35 0.69 4.75 -24.14
C LYS A 35 1.04 3.26 -24.25
N GLN A 36 2.30 2.95 -24.61
CA GLN A 36 2.78 1.59 -24.83
C GLN A 36 3.79 1.17 -23.78
N PHE A 37 3.78 -0.11 -23.46
CA PHE A 37 4.82 -0.78 -22.71
C PHE A 37 5.23 -2.08 -23.41
N SER A 38 6.45 -2.55 -23.13
CA SER A 38 6.95 -3.78 -23.76
C SER A 38 7.41 -4.77 -22.70
N VAL A 39 7.06 -6.04 -22.91
CA VAL A 39 7.51 -7.18 -22.12
C VAL A 39 8.23 -8.13 -23.07
N THR A 40 9.51 -8.39 -22.84
CA THR A 40 10.37 -9.15 -23.75
C THR A 40 10.38 -8.55 -25.16
N ARG A 41 9.74 -9.18 -26.13
CA ARG A 41 9.65 -8.73 -27.53
C ARG A 41 8.29 -8.15 -27.91
N ASP A 42 7.29 -8.33 -27.06
CA ASP A 42 5.92 -7.91 -27.33
C ASP A 42 5.64 -6.51 -26.80
N THR A 43 4.86 -5.75 -27.55
CA THR A 43 4.45 -4.39 -27.20
C THR A 43 2.93 -4.33 -27.05
N TYR A 44 2.49 -3.72 -25.95
CA TYR A 44 1.08 -3.64 -25.56
C TYR A 44 0.65 -2.19 -25.42
N LEU A 45 -0.62 -1.91 -25.70
CA LEU A 45 -1.24 -0.61 -25.46
C LEU A 45 -1.87 -0.58 -24.06
N ALA A 46 -1.41 0.31 -23.20
CA ALA A 46 -2.05 0.51 -21.90
C ALA A 46 -3.36 1.28 -22.06
N THR A 47 -4.47 0.67 -21.61
CA THR A 47 -5.83 1.22 -21.74
C THR A 47 -6.27 2.01 -20.50
N GLY A 48 -5.61 1.79 -19.36
CA GLY A 48 -5.96 2.39 -18.07
C GLY A 48 -5.09 3.59 -17.66
N GLU A 49 -5.36 4.07 -16.46
CA GLU A 49 -4.58 5.15 -15.85
C GLU A 49 -3.17 4.68 -15.45
N VAL A 50 -2.20 5.55 -15.66
CA VAL A 50 -0.80 5.30 -15.34
C VAL A 50 -0.26 6.44 -14.48
N VAL A 51 0.40 6.09 -13.40
CA VAL A 51 1.12 7.03 -12.52
C VAL A 51 2.63 6.81 -12.63
N TYR A 52 3.38 7.87 -12.35
CA TYR A 52 4.83 7.83 -12.43
C TYR A 52 5.42 7.75 -11.02
N GLY A 53 6.01 6.62 -10.69
CA GLY A 53 6.58 6.34 -9.37
C GLY A 53 7.84 7.14 -9.01
N GLU A 54 8.18 8.16 -9.79
CA GLU A 54 9.24 9.14 -9.50
C GLU A 54 8.65 10.49 -9.06
N LEU A 55 7.37 10.69 -9.32
CA LEU A 55 6.64 11.89 -8.88
C LEU A 55 6.08 11.62 -7.48
N LYS A 56 6.68 12.27 -6.49
CA LYS A 56 6.19 12.24 -5.11
C LYS A 56 4.88 13.03 -5.03
N ASN A 57 3.81 12.31 -4.72
CA ASN A 57 2.49 12.90 -4.55
C ASN A 57 2.26 13.35 -3.09
N PRO A 58 1.32 14.29 -2.86
CA PRO A 58 0.87 14.66 -1.53
C PRO A 58 0.26 13.50 -0.75
N ARG A 59 0.19 13.64 0.57
CA ARG A 59 -0.33 12.62 1.51
C ARG A 59 -1.75 12.19 1.21
N GLU A 60 -2.60 13.13 0.80
CA GLU A 60 -4.01 12.89 0.48
C GLU A 60 -4.17 11.87 -0.65
N ILE A 61 -3.24 11.88 -1.61
CA ILE A 61 -3.20 10.89 -2.70
C ILE A 61 -2.87 9.50 -2.15
N ALA A 62 -1.98 9.38 -1.15
CA ALA A 62 -1.68 8.09 -0.53
C ALA A 62 -2.93 7.45 0.10
N ILE A 63 -3.77 8.23 0.77
CA ILE A 63 -5.02 7.73 1.34
C ILE A 63 -5.98 7.24 0.24
N THR A 64 -6.12 8.02 -0.85
CA THR A 64 -6.92 7.62 -2.01
C THR A 64 -6.43 6.30 -2.62
N GLN A 65 -5.11 6.12 -2.74
CA GLN A 65 -4.53 4.87 -3.22
C GLN A 65 -4.77 3.71 -2.24
N ALA A 66 -4.69 3.95 -0.93
CA ALA A 66 -4.96 2.95 0.09
C ALA A 66 -6.40 2.40 0.01
N LEU A 67 -7.37 3.28 -0.24
CA LEU A 67 -8.79 2.91 -0.34
C LEU A 67 -9.09 2.00 -1.56
N LYS A 68 -8.25 1.99 -2.60
CA LYS A 68 -8.38 1.05 -3.72
C LYS A 68 -8.24 -0.42 -3.31
N TYR A 69 -7.57 -0.68 -2.19
CA TYR A 69 -7.39 -2.03 -1.63
C TYR A 69 -8.42 -2.38 -0.55
N PHE A 70 -9.35 -1.46 -0.22
CA PHE A 70 -10.32 -1.70 0.84
C PHE A 70 -11.11 -3.00 0.59
N ASN A 71 -11.22 -3.86 1.62
CA ASN A 71 -11.76 -5.22 1.56
C ASN A 71 -10.95 -6.27 0.76
N ALA A 72 -9.79 -5.94 0.21
CA ALA A 72 -8.91 -6.96 -0.36
C ALA A 72 -8.57 -8.03 0.69
N PRO A 73 -8.65 -9.34 0.37
CA PRO A 73 -8.40 -10.40 1.32
C PRO A 73 -6.93 -10.41 1.76
N TYR A 74 -6.69 -10.82 3.01
CA TYR A 74 -5.32 -11.02 3.49
C TYR A 74 -4.70 -12.26 2.86
N LEU A 75 -3.49 -12.09 2.32
CA LEU A 75 -2.66 -13.18 1.83
C LEU A 75 -1.20 -12.89 2.19
N TRP A 76 -0.59 -13.76 2.98
CA TRP A 76 0.84 -13.66 3.32
C TRP A 76 1.71 -13.62 2.05
N GLY A 77 2.58 -12.63 1.94
CA GLY A 77 3.41 -12.41 0.74
C GLY A 77 2.69 -11.70 -0.41
N GLY A 78 1.38 -11.50 -0.32
CA GLY A 78 0.57 -10.87 -1.36
C GLY A 78 0.81 -9.37 -1.52
N ARG A 79 0.61 -8.86 -2.74
CA ARG A 79 0.74 -7.43 -3.09
C ARG A 79 -0.28 -7.00 -4.14
N THR A 80 -1.42 -7.65 -4.20
CA THR A 80 -2.47 -7.38 -5.20
C THR A 80 -3.83 -7.18 -4.52
N PRO A 81 -4.82 -6.58 -5.18
CA PRO A 81 -6.19 -6.51 -4.65
C PRO A 81 -6.86 -7.87 -4.41
N PHE A 82 -6.33 -8.94 -4.99
CA PHE A 82 -6.81 -10.31 -4.82
C PHE A 82 -6.19 -11.04 -3.62
N GLY A 83 -5.17 -10.45 -3.02
CA GLY A 83 -4.49 -10.95 -1.84
C GLY A 83 -3.31 -10.07 -1.48
N ILE A 84 -3.28 -9.57 -0.23
CA ILE A 84 -2.30 -8.61 0.21
C ILE A 84 -1.97 -8.79 1.70
N ASP A 85 -0.70 -8.72 2.09
CA ASP A 85 -0.30 -8.65 3.49
C ASP A 85 -0.12 -7.19 3.97
N CYS A 86 0.15 -7.01 5.26
CA CYS A 86 0.23 -5.68 5.87
C CYS A 86 1.34 -4.81 5.27
N SER A 87 2.54 -5.34 5.11
CA SER A 87 3.68 -4.61 4.55
C SER A 87 3.62 -4.52 3.02
N GLY A 88 3.05 -5.50 2.34
CA GLY A 88 2.74 -5.42 0.91
C GLY A 88 1.73 -4.32 0.62
N PHE A 89 0.71 -4.15 1.46
CA PHE A 89 -0.28 -3.09 1.36
C PHE A 89 0.38 -1.70 1.44
N THR A 90 1.14 -1.44 2.51
CA THR A 90 1.84 -0.16 2.66
C THR A 90 2.84 0.07 1.52
N GLN A 91 3.61 -0.97 1.14
CA GLN A 91 4.56 -0.89 0.03
C GLN A 91 3.90 -0.49 -1.29
N MET A 92 2.74 -1.07 -1.61
CA MET A 92 2.03 -0.77 -2.86
C MET A 92 1.41 0.63 -2.86
N VAL A 93 0.81 1.06 -1.75
CA VAL A 93 0.28 2.42 -1.60
C VAL A 93 1.39 3.46 -1.78
N TYR A 94 2.52 3.27 -1.12
CA TYR A 94 3.65 4.18 -1.23
C TYR A 94 4.31 4.16 -2.62
N LYS A 95 4.38 2.98 -3.28
CA LYS A 95 4.83 2.87 -4.67
C LYS A 95 3.99 3.71 -5.63
N LEU A 96 2.66 3.68 -5.49
CA LEU A 96 1.72 4.49 -6.28
C LEU A 96 1.86 5.98 -5.99
N ASN A 97 2.40 6.31 -4.82
CA ASN A 97 2.61 7.69 -4.39
C ASN A 97 4.05 8.21 -4.63
N GLY A 98 4.89 7.44 -5.32
CA GLY A 98 6.25 7.81 -5.69
C GLY A 98 7.32 7.57 -4.62
N TYR A 99 7.00 6.77 -3.61
CA TYR A 99 7.93 6.41 -2.53
C TYR A 99 8.25 4.92 -2.55
N LYS A 100 9.46 4.57 -2.15
CA LYS A 100 9.92 3.18 -2.11
C LYS A 100 10.04 2.70 -0.66
N LEU A 101 9.21 1.72 -0.29
CA LEU A 101 9.34 1.01 0.97
C LEU A 101 10.02 -0.35 0.77
N LEU A 102 10.70 -0.82 1.81
CA LEU A 102 11.23 -2.18 1.89
C LEU A 102 10.09 -3.20 1.99
N ARG A 103 10.41 -4.50 1.89
CA ARG A 103 9.35 -5.52 1.76
C ARG A 103 8.64 -5.81 3.07
N ASP A 104 9.38 -6.04 4.14
CA ASP A 104 8.82 -6.52 5.40
C ASP A 104 8.52 -5.38 6.38
N ALA A 105 7.54 -5.55 7.27
CA ALA A 105 7.17 -4.54 8.24
C ALA A 105 8.37 -4.13 9.13
N SER A 106 9.18 -5.07 9.57
CA SER A 106 10.39 -4.81 10.35
C SER A 106 11.42 -3.97 9.59
N GLN A 107 11.57 -4.22 8.29
CA GLN A 107 12.44 -3.43 7.42
C GLN A 107 11.87 -2.02 7.18
N GLN A 108 10.56 -1.91 6.94
CA GLN A 108 9.89 -0.61 6.77
C GLN A 108 10.03 0.27 8.03
N ALA A 109 9.98 -0.33 9.22
CA ALA A 109 10.18 0.38 10.48
C ALA A 109 11.58 1.02 10.64
N THR A 110 12.56 0.62 9.82
CA THR A 110 13.89 1.28 9.79
C THR A 110 13.92 2.54 8.92
N GLN A 111 12.87 2.78 8.13
CA GLN A 111 12.78 3.93 7.22
C GLN A 111 12.05 5.11 7.88
N GLY A 112 12.28 6.32 7.35
CA GLY A 112 11.61 7.53 7.77
C GLY A 112 12.03 8.06 9.15
N THR A 113 11.32 9.11 9.59
CA THR A 113 11.57 9.79 10.85
C THR A 113 10.62 9.27 11.94
N VAL A 114 11.14 8.98 13.12
CA VAL A 114 10.34 8.58 14.29
C VAL A 114 9.51 9.77 14.78
N LEU A 115 8.23 9.53 15.08
CA LEU A 115 7.39 10.45 15.84
C LEU A 115 7.31 9.96 17.29
N SER A 116 7.41 10.90 18.23
CA SER A 116 7.43 10.59 19.67
C SER A 116 6.03 10.31 20.22
N PHE A 117 5.03 11.00 19.69
CA PHE A 117 3.64 10.91 20.13
C PHE A 117 2.69 10.67 18.97
N ILE A 118 1.58 9.97 19.25
CA ILE A 118 0.55 9.71 18.23
C ILE A 118 -0.12 11.00 17.74
N GLU A 119 -0.17 12.03 18.60
CA GLU A 119 -0.74 13.35 18.30
C GLU A 119 0.06 14.12 17.24
N GLU A 120 1.33 13.76 17.05
CA GLU A 120 2.20 14.33 15.99
C GLU A 120 1.96 13.69 14.62
N SER A 121 1.24 12.55 14.61
CA SER A 121 1.02 11.82 13.37
C SER A 121 -0.02 12.48 12.48
N GLU A 122 0.23 12.37 11.20
CA GLU A 122 -0.66 12.87 10.14
C GLU A 122 -1.16 11.71 9.27
N PRO A 123 -2.32 11.85 8.62
CA PRO A 123 -2.77 10.86 7.64
C PRO A 123 -1.68 10.55 6.61
N GLY A 124 -1.42 9.27 6.40
CA GLY A 124 -0.34 8.80 5.54
C GLY A 124 0.92 8.38 6.27
N ASP A 125 1.09 8.68 7.56
CA ASP A 125 2.19 8.15 8.37
C ASP A 125 1.98 6.65 8.63
N LEU A 126 3.07 5.93 8.93
CA LEU A 126 3.03 4.50 9.21
C LEU A 126 3.09 4.21 10.70
N ALA A 127 2.17 3.40 11.19
CA ALA A 127 2.20 2.83 12.53
C ALA A 127 2.67 1.36 12.46
N PHE A 128 3.62 1.01 13.31
CA PHE A 128 4.22 -0.31 13.41
C PHE A 128 3.90 -0.94 14.77
N PHE A 129 3.67 -2.24 14.74
CA PHE A 129 3.19 -2.99 15.90
C PHE A 129 4.10 -4.19 16.16
N ASP A 130 4.37 -4.46 17.42
CA ASP A 130 5.24 -5.56 17.84
C ASP A 130 4.46 -6.73 18.46
N ASN A 131 5.16 -7.86 18.54
CA ASN A 131 4.75 -9.00 19.35
C ASN A 131 5.32 -8.89 20.79
N ASP A 132 5.05 -9.89 21.62
CA ASP A 132 5.51 -9.92 23.02
C ASP A 132 7.04 -9.99 23.14
N GLU A 133 7.74 -10.41 22.07
CA GLU A 133 9.21 -10.43 22.00
C GLU A 133 9.79 -9.09 21.54
N GLY A 134 8.96 -8.08 21.25
CA GLY A 134 9.37 -6.75 20.77
C GLY A 134 9.75 -6.72 19.29
N GLN A 135 9.43 -7.76 18.52
CA GLN A 135 9.68 -7.81 17.09
C GLN A 135 8.53 -7.16 16.32
N ILE A 136 8.84 -6.30 15.36
CA ILE A 136 7.83 -5.70 14.47
C ILE A 136 7.23 -6.78 13.58
N VAL A 137 5.93 -7.00 13.73
CA VAL A 137 5.17 -8.03 13.00
C VAL A 137 4.02 -7.47 12.16
N HIS A 138 3.66 -6.19 12.36
CA HIS A 138 2.54 -5.59 11.64
C HIS A 138 2.77 -4.11 11.34
N VAL A 139 2.07 -3.59 10.32
CA VAL A 139 2.12 -2.19 9.89
C VAL A 139 0.78 -1.77 9.28
N GLY A 140 0.43 -0.48 9.45
CA GLY A 140 -0.71 0.14 8.81
C GLY A 140 -0.46 1.61 8.52
N ILE A 141 -1.38 2.23 7.76
CA ILE A 141 -1.35 3.64 7.37
C ILE A 141 -2.33 4.41 8.25
N ILE A 142 -1.84 5.44 8.93
CA ILE A 142 -2.66 6.30 9.79
C ILE A 142 -3.62 7.12 8.92
N LEU A 143 -4.86 7.22 9.35
CA LEU A 143 -5.92 8.06 8.79
C LEU A 143 -6.25 9.20 9.75
N LYS A 144 -7.16 10.09 9.35
CA LYS A 144 -7.70 11.13 10.24
C LYS A 144 -8.46 10.53 11.42
N ASP A 145 -8.65 11.33 12.46
CA ASP A 145 -9.54 11.05 13.61
C ASP A 145 -9.20 9.74 14.35
N ASN A 146 -7.90 9.44 14.48
CA ASN A 146 -7.41 8.25 15.18
C ASN A 146 -7.92 6.92 14.57
N TYR A 147 -7.94 6.86 13.25
CA TYR A 147 -8.16 5.62 12.51
C TYR A 147 -6.89 5.14 11.81
N ILE A 148 -6.87 3.89 11.47
CA ILE A 148 -5.80 3.23 10.73
C ILE A 148 -6.39 2.30 9.67
N ILE A 149 -5.82 2.32 8.46
CA ILE A 149 -6.11 1.32 7.43
C ILE A 149 -4.96 0.32 7.36
N HIS A 150 -5.27 -0.96 7.47
CA HIS A 150 -4.28 -2.04 7.53
C HIS A 150 -4.85 -3.35 7.00
N ALA A 151 -3.97 -4.32 6.67
CA ALA A 151 -4.38 -5.65 6.21
C ALA A 151 -4.32 -6.67 7.38
N HIS A 152 -5.48 -7.05 7.90
CA HIS A 152 -5.66 -8.10 8.91
C HIS A 152 -6.96 -8.85 8.66
N GLY A 153 -6.86 -10.10 8.20
CA GLY A 153 -7.97 -10.86 7.62
C GLY A 153 -8.40 -10.33 6.26
N LYS A 154 -8.49 -9.02 6.14
CA LYS A 154 -8.69 -8.22 4.92
C LYS A 154 -8.12 -6.82 5.13
N VAL A 155 -8.02 -6.02 4.08
CA VAL A 155 -7.76 -4.58 4.23
C VAL A 155 -9.00 -3.93 4.86
N ARG A 156 -8.80 -3.31 6.02
CA ARG A 156 -9.86 -2.78 6.88
C ARG A 156 -9.45 -1.50 7.59
N ILE A 157 -10.41 -0.79 8.13
CA ILE A 157 -10.20 0.40 8.95
C ILE A 157 -10.63 0.06 10.38
N ASP A 158 -9.74 0.35 11.33
CA ASP A 158 -9.98 0.20 12.77
C ASP A 158 -9.57 1.48 13.50
N ARG A 159 -9.88 1.59 14.79
CA ARG A 159 -9.41 2.68 15.63
C ARG A 159 -7.95 2.47 16.04
N LEU A 160 -7.22 3.57 16.17
CA LEU A 160 -5.84 3.59 16.64
C LEU A 160 -5.75 4.50 17.86
N ASP A 161 -5.10 4.03 18.91
CA ASP A 161 -4.71 4.83 20.07
C ASP A 161 -3.27 4.51 20.49
N HIS A 162 -2.80 5.13 21.60
CA HIS A 162 -1.46 4.91 22.12
C HIS A 162 -1.18 3.46 22.57
N SER A 163 -2.21 2.66 22.82
CA SER A 163 -2.09 1.22 23.12
C SER A 163 -1.96 0.38 21.86
N GLY A 164 -2.55 0.82 20.74
CA GLY A 164 -2.50 0.11 19.48
C GLY A 164 -3.82 0.11 18.70
N ILE A 165 -4.02 -0.92 17.88
CA ILE A 165 -5.23 -1.07 17.07
C ILE A 165 -6.35 -1.67 17.90
N TYR A 166 -7.45 -0.91 18.07
CA TYR A 166 -8.64 -1.36 18.75
C TYR A 166 -9.65 -1.96 17.76
N ASN A 167 -9.89 -3.26 17.91
CA ASN A 167 -10.88 -3.99 17.12
C ASN A 167 -12.26 -3.88 17.76
N VAL A 168 -13.13 -3.04 17.21
CA VAL A 168 -14.47 -2.77 17.73
C VAL A 168 -15.35 -4.03 17.78
N TYR A 169 -15.21 -4.93 16.80
CA TYR A 169 -16.03 -6.16 16.76
C TYR A 169 -15.66 -7.17 17.86
N LYS A 170 -14.37 -7.23 18.23
CA LYS A 170 -13.88 -8.12 19.27
C LYS A 170 -13.75 -7.44 20.64
N ASN A 171 -13.91 -6.12 20.69
CA ASN A 171 -13.75 -5.28 21.89
C ASN A 171 -12.39 -5.48 22.59
N ILE A 172 -11.30 -5.58 21.81
CA ILE A 172 -9.93 -5.76 22.30
C ILE A 172 -8.94 -4.95 21.46
N HIS A 173 -7.79 -4.60 22.06
CA HIS A 173 -6.61 -4.21 21.30
C HIS A 173 -5.99 -5.44 20.64
N SER A 174 -5.90 -5.42 19.31
CA SER A 174 -5.44 -6.58 18.51
C SER A 174 -3.96 -6.51 18.16
N HIS A 175 -3.35 -5.32 18.18
CA HIS A 175 -1.96 -5.08 17.83
C HIS A 175 -1.42 -3.95 18.73
N LYS A 176 -0.32 -4.22 19.41
CA LYS A 176 0.32 -3.28 20.33
C LYS A 176 1.18 -2.28 19.54
N LEU A 177 0.94 -0.98 19.71
CA LEU A 177 1.71 0.07 19.04
C LEU A 177 3.16 0.10 19.55
N ARG A 178 4.11 0.09 18.62
CA ARG A 178 5.54 0.15 18.93
C ARG A 178 6.18 1.47 18.52
N VAL A 179 5.95 1.92 17.29
CA VAL A 179 6.54 3.13 16.75
C VAL A 179 5.73 3.70 15.60
N ILE A 180 5.72 5.00 15.47
CA ILE A 180 5.14 5.71 14.32
C ILE A 180 6.28 6.33 13.52
N LYS A 181 6.17 6.26 12.19
CA LYS A 181 7.16 6.80 11.24
C LYS A 181 6.51 7.73 10.23
N LYS A 182 7.10 8.91 10.09
CA LYS A 182 6.84 9.83 8.99
C LYS A 182 7.72 9.45 7.80
N ILE A 183 7.11 9.13 6.67
CA ILE A 183 7.80 8.77 5.42
C ILE A 183 7.61 9.87 4.36
N ILE A 184 6.43 10.50 4.35
CA ILE A 184 5.99 11.55 3.40
C ILE A 184 6.06 12.91 4.07
#